data_16c54e407992e6c163d96c9a4cba431d
#
_entry.id   16c54e407992e6c163d96c9a4cba431d
#
_cell.length_a   1.000
_cell.length_b   1.000
_cell.length_c   1.000
_cell.angle_alpha   90.00
_cell.angle_beta   90.00
_cell.angle_gamma   90.00
#
_symmetry.space_group_name_H-M   'P 1'
#
loop_
_entity.id
_entity.type
_entity.pdbx_description
1 polymer ?
#
loop_
_entity_poly.entity_id
_entity_poly.type
_entity_poly.pdbx_seq_one_letter_code
_entity_poly.pdbx_strand_id
1 'polypeptide(L)'
;MSEMEQNDHRKIGQEMGLFTVSDLIGKGLPMLLPKGAIIRDELERLIKEEKKALGYQFVYTPHIAKKETYIKSGHLGRYDAMMPSMIDENNEEFVMKAMNCPHHFEIYNSSPKSYRDLPLRIAENGTVYRNELSGTLAGLLR
;
A
#
# COMPACT_ATOMS: atom_id res chain seq x y z
N MET A 1 14.26 -29.79 10.29
CA MET A 1 13.65 -28.62 9.64
C MET A 1 12.20 -28.96 9.38
N SER A 2 11.27 -28.20 9.92
CA SER A 2 9.83 -28.39 9.68
C SER A 2 9.50 -28.05 8.21
N GLU A 3 8.41 -28.62 7.66
CA GLU A 3 7.93 -28.27 6.30
C GLU A 3 7.71 -26.76 6.14
N MET A 4 7.36 -26.04 7.21
CA MET A 4 7.23 -24.57 7.22
C MET A 4 8.56 -23.85 7.01
N GLU A 5 9.69 -24.40 7.50
CA GLU A 5 11.02 -23.80 7.27
C GLU A 5 11.52 -24.04 5.84
N GLN A 6 11.09 -25.13 5.20
CA GLN A 6 11.44 -25.40 3.79
C GLN A 6 10.71 -24.48 2.81
N ASN A 7 9.49 -24.05 3.15
CA ASN A 7 8.62 -23.20 2.31
C ASN A 7 8.63 -21.73 2.71
N ASP A 8 9.65 -21.28 3.45
CA ASP A 8 9.77 -19.86 3.81
C ASP A 8 10.05 -19.01 2.56
N HIS A 9 9.12 -18.10 2.23
CA HIS A 9 9.21 -17.20 1.08
C HIS A 9 10.50 -16.37 1.09
N ARG A 10 11.07 -16.06 2.25
CA ARG A 10 12.33 -15.30 2.38
C ARG A 10 13.49 -16.10 1.83
N LYS A 11 13.56 -17.40 2.16
CA LYS A 11 14.58 -18.32 1.66
C LYS A 11 14.41 -18.57 0.16
N ILE A 12 13.21 -18.99 -0.23
CA ILE A 12 12.88 -19.28 -1.65
C ILE A 12 13.11 -18.03 -2.51
N GLY A 13 12.67 -16.86 -2.06
CA GLY A 13 12.83 -15.62 -2.81
C GLY A 13 14.29 -15.20 -3.01
N GLN A 14 15.14 -15.43 -2.03
CA GLN A 14 16.59 -15.20 -2.17
C GLN A 14 17.24 -16.23 -3.09
N GLU A 15 16.96 -17.52 -2.93
CA GLU A 15 17.48 -18.59 -3.79
C GLU A 15 17.08 -18.41 -5.25
N MET A 16 15.87 -17.98 -5.52
CA MET A 16 15.38 -17.68 -6.88
C MET A 16 15.82 -16.32 -7.42
N GLY A 17 16.42 -15.46 -6.60
CA GLY A 17 16.80 -14.11 -6.97
C GLY A 17 15.59 -13.21 -7.26
N LEU A 18 14.54 -13.29 -6.41
CA LEU A 18 13.31 -12.50 -6.57
C LEU A 18 13.41 -11.13 -5.92
N PHE A 19 14.14 -11.03 -4.82
CA PHE A 19 14.34 -9.77 -4.10
C PHE A 19 15.68 -9.75 -3.37
N THR A 20 16.07 -8.55 -2.97
CA THR A 20 17.22 -8.30 -2.09
C THR A 20 16.87 -7.28 -1.02
N VAL A 21 17.65 -7.27 0.05
CA VAL A 21 17.54 -6.30 1.15
C VAL A 21 18.92 -5.66 1.35
N SER A 22 18.95 -4.38 1.65
CA SER A 22 20.19 -3.62 1.93
C SER A 22 20.05 -2.88 3.25
N ASP A 23 21.09 -2.87 4.05
CA ASP A 23 21.13 -2.09 5.30
C ASP A 23 21.04 -0.58 5.03
N LEU A 24 21.52 -0.11 3.88
CA LEU A 24 21.40 1.31 3.47
C LEU A 24 19.97 1.72 3.14
N ILE A 25 19.18 0.81 2.60
CA ILE A 25 17.74 1.05 2.33
C ILE A 25 16.93 0.85 3.61
N GLY A 26 17.29 -0.13 4.40
CA GLY A 26 16.66 -0.44 5.68
C GLY A 26 16.09 -1.86 5.76
N LYS A 27 16.12 -2.39 6.97
CA LYS A 27 15.55 -3.73 7.25
C LYS A 27 14.04 -3.70 7.05
N GLY A 28 13.50 -4.74 6.41
CA GLY A 28 12.07 -4.84 6.12
C GLY A 28 11.62 -4.07 4.87
N LEU A 29 12.55 -3.50 4.09
CA LEU A 29 12.30 -2.81 2.83
C LEU A 29 12.92 -3.60 1.66
N PRO A 30 12.29 -4.71 1.23
CA PRO A 30 12.83 -5.52 0.14
C PRO A 30 12.73 -4.79 -1.20
N MET A 31 13.79 -4.91 -1.99
CA MET A 31 13.83 -4.45 -3.38
C MET A 31 13.60 -5.65 -4.29
N LEU A 32 12.57 -5.59 -5.12
CA LEU A 32 12.32 -6.65 -6.10
C LEU A 32 13.37 -6.60 -7.21
N LEU A 33 13.96 -7.75 -7.49
CA LEU A 33 14.83 -7.96 -8.63
C LEU A 33 14.00 -8.25 -9.90
N PRO A 34 14.58 -8.27 -11.10
CA PRO A 34 13.81 -8.42 -12.36
C PRO A 34 12.82 -9.59 -12.36
N LYS A 35 13.20 -10.75 -11.82
CA LYS A 35 12.29 -11.91 -11.73
C LYS A 35 11.12 -11.66 -10.76
N GLY A 36 11.40 -11.01 -9.64
CA GLY A 36 10.36 -10.64 -8.67
C GLY A 36 9.42 -9.56 -9.21
N ALA A 37 9.96 -8.61 -9.97
CA ALA A 37 9.16 -7.59 -10.65
C ALA A 37 8.18 -8.20 -11.65
N ILE A 38 8.61 -9.17 -12.47
CA ILE A 38 7.73 -9.88 -13.40
C ILE A 38 6.57 -10.56 -12.67
N ILE A 39 6.84 -11.24 -11.55
CA ILE A 39 5.79 -11.88 -10.75
C ILE A 39 4.79 -10.84 -10.24
N ARG A 40 5.29 -9.73 -9.73
CA ARG A 40 4.45 -8.64 -9.26
C ARG A 40 3.57 -8.06 -10.37
N ASP A 41 4.16 -7.77 -11.52
CA ASP A 41 3.45 -7.20 -12.66
C ASP A 41 2.33 -8.12 -13.15
N GLU A 42 2.56 -9.43 -13.20
CA GLU A 42 1.54 -10.42 -13.57
C GLU A 42 0.40 -10.49 -12.57
N LEU A 43 0.70 -10.44 -11.27
CA LEU A 43 -0.33 -10.41 -10.22
C LEU A 43 -1.13 -9.10 -10.27
N GLU A 44 -0.46 -7.96 -10.47
CA GLU A 44 -1.13 -6.66 -10.61
C GLU A 44 -2.01 -6.62 -11.87
N ARG A 45 -1.54 -7.20 -12.98
CA ARG A 45 -2.30 -7.31 -14.23
C ARG A 45 -3.57 -8.14 -14.02
N LEU A 46 -3.45 -9.33 -13.42
CA LEU A 46 -4.59 -10.19 -13.12
C LEU A 46 -5.65 -9.47 -12.29
N ILE A 47 -5.25 -8.87 -11.17
CA ILE A 47 -6.18 -8.13 -10.29
C ILE A 47 -6.84 -6.96 -11.01
N LYS A 48 -6.09 -6.27 -11.87
CA LYS A 48 -6.60 -5.13 -12.64
C LYS A 48 -7.64 -5.57 -13.68
N GLU A 49 -7.39 -6.68 -14.36
CA GLU A 49 -8.33 -7.26 -15.35
C GLU A 49 -9.62 -7.71 -14.66
N GLU A 50 -9.52 -8.48 -13.57
CA GLU A 50 -10.66 -8.94 -12.79
C GLU A 50 -11.53 -7.79 -12.25
N LYS A 51 -10.89 -6.77 -11.69
CA LYS A 51 -11.62 -5.60 -11.19
C LYS A 51 -12.30 -4.81 -12.31
N LYS A 52 -11.64 -4.67 -13.48
CA LYS A 52 -12.27 -4.02 -14.64
C LYS A 52 -13.48 -4.79 -15.12
N ALA A 53 -13.43 -6.13 -15.17
CA ALA A 53 -14.56 -6.97 -15.53
C ALA A 53 -15.76 -6.79 -14.58
N LEU A 54 -15.49 -6.47 -13.30
CA LEU A 54 -16.50 -6.13 -12.30
C LEU A 54 -16.97 -4.65 -12.34
N GLY A 55 -16.54 -3.87 -13.33
CA GLY A 55 -16.94 -2.48 -13.51
C GLY A 55 -16.19 -1.48 -12.63
N TYR A 56 -15.03 -1.84 -12.08
CA TYR A 56 -14.18 -0.88 -11.33
C TYR A 56 -13.38 0.01 -12.28
N GLN A 57 -13.33 1.29 -11.95
CA GLN A 57 -12.46 2.28 -12.57
C GLN A 57 -11.19 2.45 -11.73
N PHE A 58 -10.02 2.41 -12.38
CA PHE A 58 -8.75 2.55 -11.67
C PHE A 58 -8.38 4.01 -11.49
N VAL A 59 -7.91 4.31 -10.28
CA VAL A 59 -7.40 5.62 -9.87
C VAL A 59 -5.97 5.48 -9.35
N TYR A 60 -5.26 6.59 -9.28
CA TYR A 60 -3.94 6.70 -8.67
C TYR A 60 -3.95 7.87 -7.71
N THR A 61 -3.45 7.66 -6.52
CA THR A 61 -3.41 8.68 -5.48
C THR A 61 -1.99 8.93 -4.99
N PRO A 62 -1.67 10.13 -4.49
CA PRO A 62 -0.35 10.44 -3.93
C PRO A 62 0.04 9.51 -2.78
N HIS A 63 1.34 9.37 -2.57
CA HIS A 63 1.90 8.56 -1.48
C HIS A 63 1.92 9.31 -0.13
N ILE A 64 1.69 10.61 -0.14
CA ILE A 64 1.61 11.47 1.05
C ILE A 64 0.31 12.27 1.02
N ALA A 65 -0.17 12.66 2.19
CA ALA A 65 -1.28 13.58 2.33
C ALA A 65 -1.10 14.45 3.57
N LYS A 66 -1.82 15.58 3.63
CA LYS A 66 -1.88 16.38 4.85
C LYS A 66 -2.38 15.53 6.02
N LYS A 67 -1.80 15.75 7.19
CA LYS A 67 -2.14 15.02 8.43
C LYS A 67 -3.63 15.09 8.75
N GLU A 68 -4.27 16.22 8.46
CA GLU A 68 -5.70 16.46 8.67
C GLU A 68 -6.58 15.42 7.96
N THR A 69 -6.17 14.93 6.81
CA THR A 69 -6.88 13.86 6.07
C THR A 69 -7.04 12.61 6.93
N TYR A 70 -6.00 12.26 7.68
CA TYR A 70 -5.99 11.08 8.56
C TYR A 70 -6.60 11.34 9.93
N ILE A 71 -6.63 12.60 10.41
CA ILE A 71 -7.42 13.01 11.56
C ILE A 71 -8.91 12.90 11.23
N LYS A 72 -9.35 13.50 10.12
CA LYS A 72 -10.75 13.51 9.66
C LYS A 72 -11.29 12.11 9.41
N SER A 73 -10.49 11.23 8.87
CA SER A 73 -10.86 9.83 8.62
C SER A 73 -10.74 8.92 9.85
N GLY A 74 -10.29 9.45 11.00
CA GLY A 74 -10.17 8.73 12.26
C GLY A 74 -9.03 7.71 12.34
N HIS A 75 -8.08 7.75 11.39
CA HIS A 75 -6.92 6.86 11.42
C HIS A 75 -5.85 7.34 12.41
N LEU A 76 -5.59 8.66 12.44
CA LEU A 76 -4.61 9.21 13.36
C LEU A 76 -5.13 9.16 14.80
N GLY A 77 -4.33 8.62 15.71
CA GLY A 77 -4.68 8.42 17.12
C GLY A 77 -5.45 7.13 17.44
N ARG A 78 -5.86 6.36 16.41
CA ARG A 78 -6.48 5.03 16.58
C ARG A 78 -5.73 3.92 15.87
N TYR A 79 -4.82 4.27 14.97
CA TYR A 79 -4.04 3.33 14.19
C TYR A 79 -2.55 3.53 14.49
N ASP A 80 -2.00 2.64 15.32
CA ASP A 80 -0.64 2.76 15.88
C ASP A 80 0.47 2.60 14.83
N ALA A 81 0.15 2.02 13.67
CA ALA A 81 1.13 1.81 12.60
C ALA A 81 1.27 3.00 11.63
N MET A 82 0.79 4.19 11.99
CA MET A 82 1.03 5.40 11.18
C MET A 82 2.52 5.78 11.22
N MET A 83 3.07 6.13 10.06
CA MET A 83 4.40 6.73 9.98
C MET A 83 4.41 8.11 10.66
N PRO A 84 5.54 8.52 11.25
CA PRO A 84 5.71 9.88 11.77
C PRO A 84 5.39 10.94 10.73
N SER A 85 4.85 12.08 11.15
CA SER A 85 4.59 13.21 10.26
C SER A 85 5.89 13.89 9.82
N MET A 86 5.87 14.42 8.61
CA MET A 86 6.90 15.28 8.03
C MET A 86 6.35 16.71 8.01
N ILE A 87 7.21 17.69 8.26
CA ILE A 87 6.84 19.11 8.23
C ILE A 87 7.52 19.74 7.02
N ASP A 88 6.78 20.45 6.19
CA ASP A 88 7.32 21.19 5.05
C ASP A 88 7.82 22.60 5.42
N GLU A 89 8.32 23.33 4.44
CA GLU A 89 8.82 24.70 4.60
C GLU A 89 7.75 25.72 5.01
N ASN A 90 6.46 25.40 4.79
CA ASN A 90 5.31 26.23 5.18
C ASN A 90 4.74 25.84 6.54
N ASN A 91 5.42 24.95 7.26
CA ASN A 91 4.97 24.40 8.53
C ASN A 91 3.67 23.58 8.42
N GLU A 92 3.41 23.00 7.23
CA GLU A 92 2.32 22.04 7.03
C GLU A 92 2.79 20.63 7.35
N GLU A 93 1.96 19.86 8.06
CA GLU A 93 2.27 18.49 8.41
C GLU A 93 1.70 17.49 7.38
N PHE A 94 2.58 16.65 6.87
CA PHE A 94 2.24 15.54 5.95
C PHE A 94 2.54 14.20 6.59
N VAL A 95 1.80 13.20 6.19
CA VAL A 95 2.03 11.79 6.58
C VAL A 95 2.08 10.90 5.35
N MET A 96 2.84 9.82 5.43
CA MET A 96 2.83 8.78 4.40
C MET A 96 1.50 8.04 4.42
N LYS A 97 1.00 7.69 3.25
CA LYS A 97 -0.26 7.00 3.05
C LYS A 97 -0.27 5.63 3.76
N ALA A 98 -1.04 5.50 4.83
CA ALA A 98 -1.22 4.25 5.56
C ALA A 98 -2.37 3.40 5.01
N MET A 99 -3.33 4.05 4.33
CA MET A 99 -4.53 3.47 3.73
C MET A 99 -4.94 4.24 2.48
N ASN A 100 -5.55 3.56 1.50
CA ASN A 100 -6.07 4.20 0.29
C ASN A 100 -7.41 4.93 0.54
N CYS A 101 -8.20 4.46 1.51
CA CYS A 101 -9.57 4.92 1.74
C CYS A 101 -9.72 6.44 1.87
N PRO A 102 -8.89 7.18 2.67
CA PRO A 102 -9.05 8.62 2.79
C PRO A 102 -8.95 9.36 1.46
N HIS A 103 -8.00 8.95 0.60
CA HIS A 103 -7.84 9.53 -0.74
C HIS A 103 -9.02 9.20 -1.66
N HIS A 104 -9.56 7.99 -1.56
CA HIS A 104 -10.74 7.59 -2.35
C HIS A 104 -11.99 8.39 -1.95
N PHE A 105 -12.14 8.74 -0.66
CA PHE A 105 -13.21 9.63 -0.23
C PHE A 105 -13.04 11.05 -0.78
N GLU A 106 -11.81 11.56 -0.88
CA GLU A 106 -11.56 12.86 -1.51
C GLU A 106 -11.87 12.81 -3.03
N ILE A 107 -11.56 11.72 -3.72
CA ILE A 107 -12.00 11.51 -5.11
C ILE A 107 -13.53 11.50 -5.20
N TYR A 108 -14.21 10.79 -4.28
CA TYR A 108 -15.67 10.78 -4.24
C TYR A 108 -16.24 12.19 -4.05
N ASN A 109 -15.65 12.98 -3.16
CA ASN A 109 -16.10 14.34 -2.82
C ASN A 109 -15.69 15.39 -3.86
N SER A 110 -14.83 15.08 -4.84
CA SER A 110 -14.32 16.05 -5.82
C SER A 110 -15.37 16.63 -6.75
N SER A 111 -16.55 16.01 -6.83
CA SER A 111 -17.70 16.53 -7.58
C SER A 111 -19.02 16.11 -6.91
N PRO A 112 -20.07 16.92 -7.04
CA PRO A 112 -21.39 16.54 -6.56
C PRO A 112 -21.86 15.21 -7.15
N LYS A 113 -22.45 14.35 -6.32
CA LYS A 113 -22.97 13.04 -6.72
C LYS A 113 -24.47 12.94 -6.41
N SER A 114 -25.20 12.38 -7.33
CA SER A 114 -26.60 11.98 -7.14
C SER A 114 -26.66 10.50 -6.77
N TYR A 115 -27.76 10.07 -6.18
CA TYR A 115 -28.01 8.64 -5.96
C TYR A 115 -28.01 7.83 -7.26
N ARG A 116 -28.24 8.49 -8.42
CA ARG A 116 -28.23 7.86 -9.75
C ARG A 116 -26.81 7.56 -10.24
N ASP A 117 -25.79 8.22 -9.66
CA ASP A 117 -24.39 8.02 -9.98
C ASP A 117 -23.79 6.83 -9.21
N LEU A 118 -24.57 6.22 -8.33
CA LEU A 118 -24.17 5.07 -7.51
C LEU A 118 -24.64 3.74 -8.13
N PRO A 119 -23.90 2.66 -7.94
CA PRO A 119 -22.68 2.57 -7.15
C PRO A 119 -21.44 3.10 -7.90
N LEU A 120 -20.62 3.91 -7.23
CA LEU A 120 -19.28 4.27 -7.71
C LEU A 120 -18.29 3.17 -7.32
N ARG A 121 -17.65 2.56 -8.33
CA ARG A 121 -16.65 1.52 -8.12
C ARG A 121 -15.29 2.03 -8.56
N ILE A 122 -14.45 2.36 -7.59
CA ILE A 122 -13.04 2.75 -7.84
C ILE A 122 -12.09 1.75 -7.18
N ALA A 123 -10.94 1.55 -7.79
CA ALA A 123 -9.90 0.66 -7.31
C ALA A 123 -8.52 1.26 -7.53
N GLU A 124 -7.56 0.86 -6.71
CA GLU A 124 -6.17 1.26 -6.82
C GLU A 124 -5.27 0.10 -6.40
N ASN A 125 -4.20 -0.14 -7.14
CA ASN A 125 -3.08 -0.94 -6.67
C ASN A 125 -2.13 0.01 -5.92
N GLY A 126 -2.62 0.54 -4.79
CA GLY A 126 -1.97 1.61 -4.06
C GLY A 126 -0.91 1.11 -3.11
N THR A 127 0.25 1.76 -3.13
CA THR A 127 1.29 1.54 -2.13
C THR A 127 0.89 2.24 -0.83
N VAL A 128 0.97 1.52 0.28
CA VAL A 128 0.74 2.03 1.63
C VAL A 128 1.99 1.83 2.49
N TYR A 129 2.17 2.70 3.47
CA TYR A 129 3.34 2.75 4.34
C TYR A 129 2.90 2.66 5.79
N ARG A 130 3.47 1.71 6.52
CA ARG A 130 3.12 1.48 7.92
C ARG A 130 4.36 1.24 8.75
N ASN A 131 4.39 1.84 9.92
CA ASN A 131 5.42 1.62 10.93
C ASN A 131 5.08 0.36 11.72
N GLU A 132 5.34 -0.80 11.13
CA GLU A 132 5.06 -2.08 11.78
C GLU A 132 6.19 -2.50 12.71
N LEU A 133 5.86 -3.03 13.86
CA LEU A 133 6.85 -3.60 14.78
C LEU A 133 7.52 -4.82 14.15
N SER A 134 8.81 -5.02 14.45
CA SER A 134 9.56 -6.18 13.97
C SER A 134 8.88 -7.48 14.42
N GLY A 135 8.69 -8.42 13.49
CA GLY A 135 8.05 -9.71 13.76
C GLY A 135 6.52 -9.72 13.77
N THR A 136 5.87 -8.57 13.56
CA THR A 136 4.40 -8.49 13.51
C THR A 136 3.82 -9.13 12.24
N LEU A 137 4.57 -9.10 11.14
CA LEU A 137 4.14 -9.61 9.85
C LEU A 137 4.92 -10.87 9.48
N ALA A 138 4.21 -11.84 8.94
CA ALA A 138 4.78 -13.08 8.44
C ALA A 138 4.24 -13.38 7.03
N GLY A 139 5.02 -14.16 6.25
CA GLY A 139 4.66 -14.55 4.89
C GLY A 139 4.69 -13.37 3.90
N LEU A 140 3.80 -13.42 2.91
CA LEU A 140 3.68 -12.43 1.83
C LEU A 140 2.73 -11.27 2.18
N LEU A 141 2.41 -11.05 3.44
CA LEU A 141 1.34 -10.15 3.87
C LEU A 141 1.63 -8.67 3.66
N ARG A 142 2.87 -8.30 3.43
CA ARG A 142 3.25 -6.91 3.07
C ARG A 142 4.63 -6.81 2.48
#